data_fb288243e23a2bc8cea80c1d4c23a233
#
_entry.id   fb288243e23a2bc8cea80c1d4c23a233
#
_cell.length_a   1.000
_cell.length_b   1.000
_cell.length_c   1.000
_cell.angle_alpha   90.00
_cell.angle_beta   90.00
_cell.angle_gamma   90.00
#
_symmetry.space_group_name_H-M   'P 1'
#
loop_
_entity.id
_entity.type
_entity.pdbx_description
1 polymer ?
#
loop_
_entity_poly.entity_id
_entity_poly.type
_entity_poly.pdbx_seq_one_letter_code
_entity_poly.pdbx_strand_id
1 'polypeptide(L)'
;MTGLICLDMDRVLVDHLSTWQFVYDNLGINNDESFELYNQGLLDEWDWIKLDVALIKDSWLEKHGFPISDADLRACMEGMPMMKNYKLLIQELLNDGHYVAIVSGGLQQTARDVSALFPSDRK
;
A
#
# COMPACT_ATOMS: atom_id res chain seq x y z
N MET A 1 -0.08 -23.59 -19.48
CA MET A 1 -0.46 -24.05 -18.13
C MET A 1 -0.97 -22.87 -17.33
N THR A 2 -2.13 -23.03 -16.69
CA THR A 2 -2.72 -21.99 -15.85
C THR A 2 -2.26 -22.16 -14.40
N GLY A 3 -1.80 -21.10 -13.79
CA GLY A 3 -1.39 -21.08 -12.39
C GLY A 3 -1.87 -19.83 -11.70
N LEU A 4 -1.69 -19.77 -10.39
CA LEU A 4 -1.89 -18.57 -9.58
C LEU A 4 -0.53 -17.96 -9.27
N ILE A 5 -0.36 -16.71 -9.64
CA ILE A 5 0.84 -15.93 -9.35
C ILE A 5 0.48 -14.89 -8.29
N CYS A 6 1.10 -15.00 -7.13
CA CYS A 6 0.93 -14.05 -6.05
C CYS A 6 2.10 -13.06 -6.05
N LEU A 7 1.79 -11.78 -6.14
CA LEU A 7 2.78 -10.72 -6.15
C LEU A 7 2.70 -9.93 -4.84
N ASP A 8 3.85 -9.70 -4.22
CA ASP A 8 3.99 -8.69 -3.18
C ASP A 8 3.89 -7.30 -3.82
N MET A 9 3.56 -6.30 -3.04
CA MET A 9 3.40 -4.93 -3.53
C MET A 9 4.61 -4.07 -3.22
N ASP A 10 4.95 -3.92 -1.95
CA ASP A 10 6.06 -3.07 -1.53
C ASP A 10 7.39 -3.66 -2.01
N ARG A 11 8.20 -2.86 -2.68
CA ARG A 11 9.47 -3.22 -3.32
C ARG A 11 9.38 -4.25 -4.44
N VAL A 12 8.21 -4.67 -4.83
CA VAL A 12 7.99 -5.58 -5.98
C VAL A 12 7.27 -4.85 -7.10
N LEU A 13 6.09 -4.32 -6.84
CA LEU A 13 5.33 -3.49 -7.79
C LEU A 13 5.56 -2.00 -7.53
N VAL A 14 5.75 -1.64 -6.27
CA VAL A 14 6.04 -0.28 -5.83
C VAL A 14 7.54 -0.15 -5.59
N ASP A 15 8.17 0.86 -6.21
CA ASP A 15 9.60 1.16 -6.02
C ASP A 15 9.79 2.08 -4.81
N HIS A 16 9.34 1.62 -3.67
CA HIS A 16 9.48 2.30 -2.39
C HIS A 16 9.51 1.27 -1.26
N LEU A 17 10.06 1.65 -0.11
CA LEU A 17 10.20 0.75 1.04
C LEU A 17 8.84 0.22 1.51
N SER A 18 7.84 1.10 1.59
CA SER A 18 6.48 0.71 1.91
C SER A 18 5.50 1.80 1.46
N THR A 19 4.27 1.42 1.15
CA THR A 19 3.19 2.36 0.85
C THR A 19 2.85 3.22 2.07
N TRP A 20 2.95 2.65 3.28
CA TRP A 20 2.78 3.39 4.53
C TRP A 20 3.83 4.49 4.68
N GLN A 21 5.10 4.16 4.44
CA GLN A 21 6.19 5.12 4.54
C GLN A 21 6.03 6.27 3.56
N PHE A 22 5.56 5.97 2.35
CA PHE A 22 5.29 7.00 1.35
C PHE A 22 4.26 8.03 1.85
N VAL A 23 3.17 7.56 2.47
CA VAL A 23 2.16 8.45 3.06
C VAL A 23 2.73 9.26 4.22
N TYR A 24 3.53 8.65 5.09
CA TYR A 24 4.17 9.36 6.20
C TYR A 24 5.08 10.46 5.70
N ASP A 25 5.88 10.19 4.68
CA ASP A 25 6.79 11.17 4.08
C ASP A 25 6.01 12.36 3.51
N ASN A 26 4.90 12.11 2.85
CA ASN A 26 4.04 13.17 2.31
C ASN A 26 3.36 14.01 3.38
N LEU A 27 3.04 13.42 4.52
CA LEU A 27 2.44 14.13 5.65
C LEU A 27 3.48 14.76 6.59
N GLY A 28 4.77 14.48 6.39
CA GLY A 28 5.84 14.97 7.24
C GLY A 28 5.83 14.36 8.64
N ILE A 29 5.43 13.12 8.76
CA ILE A 29 5.35 12.36 10.02
C ILE A 29 6.20 11.10 9.95
N ASN A 30 6.42 10.46 11.10
CA ASN A 30 7.04 9.15 11.18
C ASN A 30 6.31 8.29 12.22
N ASN A 31 6.50 6.98 12.11
CA ASN A 31 5.93 6.00 13.04
C ASN A 31 7.01 5.31 13.88
N ASP A 32 8.13 5.98 14.13
CA ASP A 32 9.27 5.39 14.81
C ASP A 32 8.91 4.83 16.19
N GLU A 33 8.04 5.51 16.93
CA GLU A 33 7.61 5.07 18.26
C GLU A 33 6.84 3.75 18.19
N SER A 34 5.83 3.64 17.32
CA SER A 34 5.03 2.41 17.18
C SER A 34 5.86 1.27 16.58
N PHE A 35 6.75 1.59 15.65
CA PHE A 35 7.67 0.63 15.06
C PHE A 35 8.59 0.01 16.12
N GLU A 36 9.14 0.83 17.02
CA GLU A 36 9.99 0.35 18.10
C GLU A 36 9.22 -0.55 19.06
N LEU A 37 7.99 -0.17 19.44
CA LEU A 37 7.14 -1.00 20.28
C LEU A 37 6.84 -2.36 19.63
N TYR A 38 6.58 -2.37 18.34
CA TYR A 38 6.37 -3.61 17.60
C TYR A 38 7.63 -4.48 17.59
N ASN A 39 8.79 -3.89 17.35
CA ASN A 39 10.07 -4.61 17.36
C ASN A 39 10.41 -5.21 18.73
N GLN A 40 10.01 -4.56 19.81
CA GLN A 40 10.20 -5.06 21.16
C GLN A 40 9.18 -6.13 21.57
N GLY A 41 8.23 -6.46 20.70
CA GLY A 41 7.19 -7.43 20.99
C GLY A 41 6.07 -6.91 21.89
N LEU A 42 5.98 -5.60 22.11
CA LEU A 42 4.96 -4.96 22.96
C LEU A 42 3.65 -4.67 22.22
N LEU A 43 3.65 -4.77 20.90
CA LEU A 43 2.47 -4.62 20.04
C LEU A 43 2.38 -5.83 19.12
N ASP A 44 1.19 -6.37 18.93
CA ASP A 44 0.94 -7.26 17.82
C ASP A 44 0.73 -6.44 16.52
N GLU A 45 0.70 -7.11 15.40
CA GLU A 45 0.57 -6.44 14.10
C GLU A 45 -0.74 -5.66 13.97
N TRP A 46 -1.82 -6.18 14.53
CA TRP A 46 -3.13 -5.55 14.49
C TRP A 46 -3.16 -4.24 15.28
N ASP A 47 -2.61 -4.24 16.48
CA ASP A 47 -2.52 -3.04 17.32
C ASP A 47 -1.57 -2.00 16.68
N TRP A 48 -0.51 -2.46 16.05
CA TRP A 48 0.41 -1.58 15.32
C TRP A 48 -0.30 -0.86 14.17
N ILE A 49 -1.08 -1.59 13.37
CA ILE A 49 -1.87 -1.00 12.29
C ILE A 49 -2.82 0.07 12.82
N LYS A 50 -3.51 -0.20 13.93
CA LYS A 50 -4.41 0.78 14.56
C LYS A 50 -3.69 2.06 14.97
N LEU A 51 -2.49 1.96 15.53
CA LEU A 51 -1.70 3.12 15.91
C LEU A 51 -1.27 3.93 14.69
N ASP A 52 -0.85 3.26 13.63
CA ASP A 52 -0.40 3.92 12.41
C ASP A 52 -1.57 4.60 11.68
N VAL A 53 -2.74 4.00 11.67
CA VAL A 53 -3.95 4.64 11.13
C VAL A 53 -4.33 5.87 11.96
N ALA A 54 -4.28 5.77 13.28
CA ALA A 54 -4.55 6.91 14.17
C ALA A 54 -3.55 8.04 13.94
N LEU A 55 -2.28 7.72 13.75
CA LEU A 55 -1.24 8.69 13.45
C LEU A 55 -1.56 9.50 12.18
N ILE A 56 -1.98 8.82 11.11
CA ILE A 56 -2.36 9.48 9.86
C ILE A 56 -3.58 10.38 10.08
N LYS A 57 -4.61 9.87 10.73
CA LYS A 57 -5.85 10.62 11.00
C LYS A 57 -5.61 11.85 11.85
N ASP A 58 -4.87 11.70 12.92
CA ASP A 58 -4.60 12.79 13.87
C ASP A 58 -3.72 13.86 13.24
N SER A 59 -2.70 13.46 12.49
CA SER A 59 -1.81 14.37 11.76
C SER A 59 -2.58 15.19 10.72
N TRP A 60 -3.45 14.54 9.97
CA TRP A 60 -4.27 15.23 8.97
C TRP A 60 -5.23 16.22 9.63
N LEU A 61 -5.92 15.78 10.68
CA LEU A 61 -6.89 16.64 11.41
C LEU A 61 -6.21 17.86 12.00
N GLU A 62 -5.05 17.69 12.62
CA GLU A 62 -4.27 18.80 13.18
C GLU A 62 -3.86 19.82 12.10
N LYS A 63 -3.45 19.33 10.96
CA LYS A 63 -2.93 20.15 9.85
C LYS A 63 -4.02 20.87 9.06
N HIS A 64 -5.17 20.24 8.87
CA HIS A 64 -6.23 20.71 7.97
C HIS A 64 -7.51 21.12 8.67
N GLY A 65 -7.72 20.71 9.91
CA GLY A 65 -8.91 21.07 10.69
C GLY A 65 -10.18 20.28 10.39
N PHE A 66 -10.07 19.21 9.58
CA PHE A 66 -11.18 18.30 9.27
C PHE A 66 -10.65 16.86 9.10
N PRO A 67 -11.50 15.84 9.27
CA PRO A 67 -11.06 14.45 9.15
C PRO A 67 -10.60 14.09 7.74
N ILE A 68 -9.59 13.21 7.65
CA ILE A 68 -9.13 12.69 6.36
C ILE A 68 -10.22 11.84 5.70
N SER A 69 -10.44 12.05 4.39
CA SER A 69 -11.30 11.23 3.56
C SER A 69 -10.48 10.22 2.74
N ASP A 70 -11.16 9.27 2.10
CA ASP A 70 -10.50 8.34 1.17
C ASP A 70 -9.83 9.09 0.01
N ALA A 71 -10.46 10.17 -0.48
CA ALA A 71 -9.88 10.99 -1.54
C ALA A 71 -8.61 11.72 -1.06
N ASP A 72 -8.60 12.19 0.18
CA ASP A 72 -7.43 12.84 0.78
C ASP A 72 -6.27 11.85 0.94
N LEU A 73 -6.55 10.63 1.41
CA LEU A 73 -5.53 9.58 1.53
C LEU A 73 -4.97 9.22 0.16
N ARG A 74 -5.82 9.08 -0.84
CA ARG A 74 -5.41 8.81 -2.22
C ARG A 74 -4.52 9.93 -2.76
N ALA A 75 -4.83 11.18 -2.46
CA ALA A 75 -3.99 12.32 -2.83
C ALA A 75 -2.60 12.26 -2.18
N CYS A 76 -2.51 11.78 -0.95
CA CYS A 76 -1.23 11.54 -0.27
C CYS A 76 -0.38 10.45 -0.94
N MET A 77 -0.99 9.63 -1.78
CA MET A 77 -0.32 8.54 -2.49
C MET A 77 0.03 8.90 -3.93
N GLU A 78 -0.33 10.08 -4.39
CA GLU A 78 0.03 10.55 -5.74
C GLU A 78 1.54 10.62 -5.91
N GLY A 79 2.01 10.24 -7.09
CA GLY A 79 3.43 10.25 -7.41
C GLY A 79 4.21 9.09 -6.81
N MET A 80 3.53 8.11 -6.22
CA MET A 80 4.20 6.91 -5.71
C MET A 80 5.00 6.24 -6.82
N PRO A 81 6.32 6.04 -6.63
CA PRO A 81 7.14 5.41 -7.64
C PRO A 81 6.75 3.94 -7.80
N MET A 82 6.56 3.51 -9.03
CA MET A 82 6.27 2.12 -9.37
C MET A 82 7.51 1.47 -10.00
N MET A 83 7.66 0.17 -9.81
CA MET A 83 8.74 -0.57 -10.46
C MET A 83 8.61 -0.45 -11.97
N LYS A 84 9.74 -0.27 -12.64
CA LYS A 84 9.80 -0.18 -14.08
C LYS A 84 9.18 -1.41 -14.72
N ASN A 85 8.34 -1.21 -15.73
CA ASN A 85 7.69 -2.28 -16.48
C ASN A 85 6.72 -3.17 -15.66
N TYR A 86 6.22 -2.70 -14.50
CA TYR A 86 5.28 -3.50 -13.71
C TYR A 86 3.99 -3.81 -14.48
N LYS A 87 3.51 -2.89 -15.31
CA LYS A 87 2.32 -3.12 -16.14
C LYS A 87 2.57 -4.20 -17.19
N LEU A 88 3.75 -4.18 -17.80
CA LEU A 88 4.15 -5.19 -18.79
C LEU A 88 4.24 -6.58 -18.15
N LEU A 89 4.84 -6.67 -16.97
CA LEU A 89 4.92 -7.94 -16.23
C LEU A 89 3.53 -8.51 -15.98
N ILE A 90 2.62 -7.72 -15.44
CA ILE A 90 1.25 -8.16 -15.16
C ILE A 90 0.55 -8.57 -16.45
N GLN A 91 0.68 -7.79 -17.50
CA GLN A 91 0.06 -8.08 -18.80
C GLN A 91 0.57 -9.41 -19.39
N GLU A 92 1.87 -9.66 -19.32
CA GLU A 92 2.47 -10.92 -19.78
C GLU A 92 1.93 -12.12 -18.99
N LEU A 93 1.82 -12.00 -17.67
CA LEU A 93 1.29 -13.07 -16.83
C LEU A 93 -0.19 -13.37 -17.17
N LEU A 94 -0.98 -12.33 -17.38
CA LEU A 94 -2.38 -12.48 -17.77
C LEU A 94 -2.53 -13.08 -19.17
N ASN A 95 -1.69 -12.66 -20.11
CA ASN A 95 -1.70 -13.19 -21.49
C ASN A 95 -1.32 -14.68 -21.53
N ASP A 96 -0.45 -15.11 -20.62
CA ASP A 96 -0.10 -16.54 -20.47
C ASP A 96 -1.20 -17.36 -19.79
N GLY A 97 -2.32 -16.73 -19.45
CA GLY A 97 -3.48 -17.41 -18.86
C GLY A 97 -3.41 -17.61 -17.36
N HIS A 98 -2.46 -16.99 -16.67
CA HIS A 98 -2.35 -17.08 -15.21
C HIS A 98 -3.37 -16.19 -14.50
N TYR A 99 -3.78 -16.60 -13.30
CA TYR A 99 -4.44 -15.74 -12.35
C TYR A 99 -3.38 -14.97 -11.58
N VAL A 100 -3.61 -13.69 -11.35
CA VAL A 100 -2.67 -12.83 -10.62
C VAL A 100 -3.37 -12.28 -9.38
N ALA A 101 -2.72 -12.39 -8.24
CA ALA A 101 -3.19 -11.85 -6.97
C ALA A 101 -2.10 -10.97 -6.35
N ILE A 102 -2.51 -9.91 -5.67
CA ILE A 102 -1.62 -9.08 -4.88
C ILE A 102 -1.83 -9.43 -3.41
N VAL A 103 -0.75 -9.82 -2.74
CA VAL A 103 -0.75 -10.18 -1.32
C VAL A 103 0.22 -9.24 -0.61
N SER A 104 -0.32 -8.34 0.21
CA SER A 104 0.50 -7.29 0.81
C SER A 104 -0.09 -6.79 2.12
N GLY A 105 0.79 -6.38 3.05
CA GLY A 105 0.43 -5.59 4.23
C GLY A 105 0.39 -4.08 3.96
N GLY A 106 0.59 -3.64 2.72
CA GLY A 106 0.55 -2.24 2.33
C GLY A 106 -0.86 -1.67 2.25
N LEU A 107 -0.94 -0.40 1.82
CA LEU A 107 -2.23 0.29 1.71
C LEU A 107 -3.05 -0.23 0.53
N GLN A 108 -4.32 -0.49 0.80
CA GLN A 108 -5.24 -1.12 -0.15
C GLN A 108 -5.47 -0.27 -1.41
N GLN A 109 -5.39 1.04 -1.32
CA GLN A 109 -5.61 1.94 -2.44
C GLN A 109 -4.65 1.64 -3.61
N THR A 110 -3.36 1.42 -3.31
CA THR A 110 -2.38 1.06 -4.33
C THR A 110 -2.70 -0.30 -4.96
N ALA A 111 -3.07 -1.28 -4.14
CA ALA A 111 -3.44 -2.60 -4.65
C ALA A 111 -4.67 -2.53 -5.57
N ARG A 112 -5.66 -1.71 -5.23
CA ARG A 112 -6.84 -1.47 -6.09
C ARG A 112 -6.47 -0.83 -7.41
N ASP A 113 -5.56 0.15 -7.41
CA ASP A 113 -5.11 0.82 -8.63
C ASP A 113 -4.38 -0.16 -9.56
N VAL A 114 -3.53 -1.02 -9.01
CA VAL A 114 -2.86 -2.07 -9.79
C VAL A 114 -3.87 -3.11 -10.29
N SER A 115 -4.83 -3.52 -9.45
CA SER A 115 -5.84 -4.53 -9.82
C SER A 115 -6.78 -4.05 -10.92
N ALA A 116 -6.85 -2.76 -11.17
CA ALA A 116 -7.61 -2.22 -12.31
C ALA A 116 -7.08 -2.70 -13.66
N LEU A 117 -5.84 -3.20 -13.72
CA LEU A 117 -5.25 -3.82 -14.90
C LEU A 117 -5.78 -5.25 -15.14
N PHE A 118 -6.42 -5.86 -14.15
CA PHE A 118 -6.89 -7.23 -14.23
C PHE A 118 -8.24 -7.28 -14.96
N PRO A 119 -8.51 -8.36 -15.72
CA PRO A 119 -9.84 -8.61 -16.28
C PRO A 119 -10.88 -8.73 -15.17
N SER A 120 -12.13 -8.30 -15.45
CA SER A 120 -13.23 -8.30 -14.47
C SER A 120 -13.51 -9.66 -13.84
N ASP A 121 -13.32 -10.73 -14.61
CA ASP A 121 -13.53 -12.11 -14.18
C ASP A 121 -12.36 -12.70 -13.38
N ARG A 122 -11.29 -11.91 -13.17
CA ARG A 122 -10.06 -12.34 -12.49
C ARG A 122 -9.66 -11.41 -11.34
N LYS A 123 -10.54 -10.51 -10.96
CA LYS A 123 -10.28 -9.58 -9.83
C LYS A 123 -10.52 -10.24 -8.47
#